data_b8ca7eeb3db18cfb44e3d64db1ab6cb4
#
_entry.id   b8ca7eeb3db18cfb44e3d64db1ab6cb4
#
_cell.length_a   1.000
_cell.length_b   1.000
_cell.length_c   1.000
_cell.angle_alpha   90.00
_cell.angle_beta   90.00
_cell.angle_gamma   90.00
#
_symmetry.space_group_name_H-M   'P 1'
#
loop_
_entity.id
_entity.type
_entity.pdbx_description
1 polymer ?
#
loop_
_entity_poly.entity_id
_entity_poly.type
_entity_poly.pdbx_seq_one_letter_code
_entity_poly.pdbx_strand_id
1 'polypeptide(L)' 'MFETIAEIADPSAARVLILALKAHGFHPLEGGDSGLPGLPGVYAPRGIPIQVPGDEAADARLLAETLIRDMRKP' A
#
# COMPACT_ATOMS: atom_id res chain seq x y z
N MET A 1 -12.89 6.68 -5.63
CA MET A 1 -12.15 7.27 -4.50
C MET A 1 -11.23 6.23 -3.88
N PHE A 2 -10.04 6.63 -3.50
CA PHE A 2 -9.06 5.69 -2.96
C PHE A 2 -9.19 5.57 -1.44
N GLU A 3 -8.92 4.38 -0.95
CA GLU A 3 -8.94 4.12 0.49
C GLU A 3 -7.60 3.52 0.91
N THR A 4 -7.15 3.90 2.09
CA THR A 4 -5.92 3.36 2.64
C THR A 4 -6.20 2.00 3.25
N ILE A 5 -5.48 0.99 2.79
CA ILE A 5 -5.67 -0.37 3.29
C ILE A 5 -4.53 -0.83 4.17
N ALA A 6 -3.41 -0.14 4.15
CA ALA A 6 -2.26 -0.51 4.97
C ALA A 6 -1.32 0.68 5.05
N GLU A 7 -0.47 0.67 6.07
CA GLU A 7 0.58 1.68 6.22
C GLU A 7 1.86 0.93 6.49
N ILE A 8 2.87 1.15 5.65
CA ILE A 8 4.10 0.38 5.67
C ILE A 8 5.26 1.31 5.97
N ALA A 9 5.99 1.02 7.03
CA ALA A 9 7.10 1.88 7.44
C ALA A 9 8.29 1.77 6.49
N ASP A 10 8.53 0.57 5.97
CA ASP A 10 9.70 0.34 5.12
C ASP A 10 9.35 0.59 3.66
N PRO A 11 10.01 1.55 2.99
CA PRO A 11 9.70 1.84 1.59
C PRO A 11 9.85 0.63 0.68
N SER A 12 10.83 -0.22 0.93
CA SER A 12 11.02 -1.42 0.10
C SER A 12 9.85 -2.37 0.25
N ALA A 13 9.38 -2.55 1.47
CA ALA A 13 8.22 -3.41 1.71
C ALA A 13 6.97 -2.82 1.09
N ALA A 14 6.82 -1.50 1.16
CA ALA A 14 5.67 -0.85 0.54
C ALA A 14 5.65 -1.09 -0.96
N ARG A 15 6.81 -0.99 -1.60
CA ARG A 15 6.89 -1.23 -3.04
C ARG A 15 6.54 -2.67 -3.37
N VAL A 16 7.04 -3.62 -2.59
CA VAL A 16 6.73 -5.03 -2.83
C VAL A 16 5.23 -5.26 -2.70
N LEU A 17 4.61 -4.66 -1.71
CA LEU A 17 3.18 -4.81 -1.53
C LEU A 17 2.40 -4.24 -2.71
N ILE A 18 2.81 -3.06 -3.19
CA ILE A 18 2.15 -2.45 -4.34
C ILE A 18 2.28 -3.36 -5.56
N LEU A 19 3.47 -3.88 -5.80
CA LEU A 19 3.67 -4.76 -6.96
C LEU A 19 2.85 -6.03 -6.85
N ALA A 20 2.76 -6.58 -5.65
CA ALA A 20 1.97 -7.79 -5.45
C ALA A 20 0.49 -7.52 -5.68
N LEU A 21 -0.01 -6.40 -5.20
CA LEU A 21 -1.40 -6.03 -5.43
C LEU A 21 -1.68 -5.88 -6.92
N LYS A 22 -0.78 -5.25 -7.64
CA LYS A 22 -0.96 -5.10 -9.08
C LYS A 22 -0.96 -6.46 -9.78
N ALA A 23 -0.10 -7.35 -9.33
CA ALA A 23 -0.04 -8.69 -9.93
C ALA A 23 -1.33 -9.46 -9.72
N HIS A 24 -2.07 -9.15 -8.68
CA HIS A 24 -3.35 -9.80 -8.40
C HIS A 24 -4.54 -9.08 -9.01
N GLY A 25 -4.28 -8.07 -9.83
CA GLY A 25 -5.35 -7.38 -10.54
C GLY A 25 -5.90 -6.15 -9.85
N PHE A 26 -5.35 -5.77 -8.73
CA PHE A 26 -5.75 -4.54 -8.05
C PHE A 26 -5.04 -3.34 -8.65
N HIS A 27 -5.50 -2.16 -8.30
CA HIS A 27 -4.98 -0.92 -8.87
C HIS A 27 -4.49 0.02 -7.77
N PRO A 28 -3.44 -0.36 -7.05
CA PRO A 28 -2.95 0.49 -5.97
C PRO A 28 -2.40 1.80 -6.54
N LEU A 29 -2.59 2.84 -5.77
CA LEU A 29 -2.04 4.14 -6.12
C LEU A 29 -0.53 4.07 -5.95
N GLU A 30 0.20 4.30 -7.03
CA GLU A 30 1.65 4.27 -6.98
C GLU A 30 2.14 5.63 -6.57
N GLY A 31 2.33 5.77 -5.29
CA GLY A 31 2.63 7.07 -4.76
C GLY A 31 4.08 7.42 -4.65
N GLY A 32 4.94 6.55 -5.12
CA GLY A 32 6.33 6.70 -4.83
C GLY A 32 6.91 8.05 -5.17
N ASP A 33 6.69 8.48 -6.39
CA ASP A 33 7.33 9.70 -6.84
C ASP A 33 6.38 10.88 -6.77
N SER A 34 5.14 10.66 -7.07
CA SER A 34 4.20 11.77 -7.16
C SER A 34 2.91 11.48 -6.46
N GLY A 35 2.82 10.31 -5.85
CA GLY A 35 1.58 9.88 -5.26
C GLY A 35 1.21 10.61 -4.00
N LEU A 36 2.14 11.29 -3.41
CA LEU A 36 1.88 12.07 -2.21
C LEU A 36 2.19 13.53 -2.49
N PRO A 37 1.52 14.10 -3.50
CA PRO A 37 1.77 15.48 -3.85
C PRO A 37 1.44 16.38 -2.67
N GLY A 38 2.32 17.32 -2.43
CA GLY A 38 2.10 18.24 -1.37
C GLY A 38 2.50 17.72 0.00
N LEU A 39 3.02 16.50 0.05
CA LEU A 39 3.42 15.93 1.33
C LEU A 39 4.85 15.44 1.33
N PRO A 40 5.75 16.12 0.65
CA PRO A 40 7.14 15.67 0.65
C PRO A 40 7.69 15.72 2.08
N GLY A 41 8.23 14.61 2.51
CA GLY A 41 8.78 14.55 3.83
C GLY A 41 7.77 14.51 4.95
N VAL A 42 6.50 14.53 4.61
CA VAL A 42 5.45 14.46 5.61
C VAL A 42 4.67 13.17 5.35
N TYR A 43 4.85 12.23 6.20
CA TYR A 43 4.20 10.94 6.05
C TYR A 43 3.32 10.67 7.24
N ALA A 44 2.38 9.77 7.06
CA ALA A 44 1.63 9.27 8.18
C ALA A 44 2.63 8.75 9.21
N PRO A 45 2.40 9.00 10.50
CA PRO A 45 3.32 8.52 11.52
C PRO A 45 3.55 7.02 11.46
N ARG A 46 2.60 6.30 10.90
CA ARG A 46 2.68 4.85 10.82
C ARG A 46 3.39 4.35 9.57
N GLY A 47 3.73 5.25 8.65
CA GLY A 47 4.46 4.86 7.46
C GLY A 47 3.77 5.28 6.19
N ILE A 48 4.14 4.60 5.11
CA ILE A 48 3.66 4.93 3.78
C ILE A 48 2.27 4.33 3.57
N PRO A 49 1.26 5.14 3.27
CA PRO A 49 -0.08 4.61 3.06
C PRO A 49 -0.17 3.87 1.73
N ILE A 50 -0.79 2.72 1.76
CA ILE A 50 -1.07 1.93 0.57
C ILE A 50 -2.55 2.10 0.27
N GLN A 51 -2.88 2.66 -0.88
CA GLN A 51 -4.25 3.00 -1.22
C GLN A 51 -4.68 2.29 -2.49
N VAL A 52 -5.93 1.88 -2.51
CA VAL A 52 -6.55 1.27 -3.69
C VAL A 52 -7.91 1.91 -3.90
N PRO A 53 -8.49 1.77 -5.10
CA PRO A 53 -9.85 2.26 -5.30
C PRO A 53 -10.81 1.65 -4.28
N GLY A 54 -11.80 2.44 -3.87
CA GLY A 54 -12.70 2.02 -2.81
C GLY A 54 -13.43 0.71 -3.10
N ASP A 55 -13.77 0.47 -4.37
CA ASP A 55 -14.47 -0.75 -4.73
C ASP A 55 -13.57 -1.99 -4.65
N GLU A 56 -12.27 -1.80 -4.54
CA GLU A 56 -11.33 -2.90 -4.38
C GLU A 56 -10.85 -3.05 -2.94
N ALA A 57 -11.17 -2.09 -2.09
CA ALA A 57 -10.52 -1.98 -0.79
C ALA A 57 -10.72 -3.21 0.09
N ALA A 58 -11.92 -3.78 0.10
CA ALA A 58 -12.18 -4.92 0.96
C ALA A 58 -11.31 -6.12 0.59
N ASP A 59 -11.28 -6.45 -0.70
CA ASP A 59 -10.49 -7.59 -1.16
C ASP A 59 -9.00 -7.30 -1.07
N ALA A 60 -8.61 -6.10 -1.45
CA ALA A 60 -7.20 -5.73 -1.40
C ALA A 60 -6.68 -5.74 0.03
N ARG A 61 -7.52 -5.34 0.99
CA ARG A 61 -7.11 -5.37 2.38
C ARG A 61 -6.83 -6.78 2.87
N LEU A 62 -7.67 -7.72 2.47
CA LEU A 62 -7.46 -9.12 2.84
C LEU A 62 -6.14 -9.64 2.28
N LEU A 63 -5.89 -9.34 1.01
CA LEU A 63 -4.63 -9.76 0.40
C LEU A 63 -3.45 -9.07 1.07
N ALA A 64 -3.59 -7.78 1.34
CA ALA A 64 -2.50 -7.03 1.97
C ALA A 64 -2.16 -7.60 3.34
N GLU A 65 -3.16 -7.96 4.12
CA GLU A 65 -2.92 -8.56 5.43
C GLU A 65 -2.13 -9.85 5.30
N THR A 66 -2.50 -10.68 4.33
CA THR A 66 -1.80 -11.93 4.10
C THR A 66 -0.36 -11.68 3.69
N LEU A 67 -0.15 -10.75 2.78
CA LEU A 67 1.18 -10.46 2.29
C LEU A 67 2.05 -9.87 3.39
N ILE A 68 1.51 -8.98 4.18
CA ILE A 68 2.26 -8.38 5.29
C ILE A 68 2.66 -9.45 6.28
N ARG A 69 1.75 -10.36 6.58
CA ARG A 69 2.05 -11.46 7.49
C ARG A 69 3.18 -12.32 6.95
N ASP A 70 3.14 -12.61 5.66
CA ASP A 70 4.18 -13.42 5.04
C ASP A 70 5.52 -12.70 5.07
N MET A 71 5.52 -11.40 4.87
CA MET A 71 6.76 -10.65 4.90
C MET A 71 7.39 -10.60 6.29
N ARG A 72 6.59 -10.79 7.32
CA ARG A 72 7.08 -10.76 8.69
C ARG A 72 7.67 -12.08 9.13
N LYS A 73 7.40 -13.14 8.41
CA LYS A 73 7.93 -14.44 8.80
C LYS A 73 9.44 -14.46 8.64
N PRO A 74 10.13 -15.00 9.61
CA PRO A 74 11.57 -15.11 9.53
C PRO A 74 12.01 -16.08 8.45
#